data_c23fdb70c35b7c097a74e241525b2ca6
#
_entry.id   c23fdb70c35b7c097a74e241525b2ca6
#
_cell.length_a   1.000
_cell.length_b   1.000
_cell.length_c   1.000
_cell.angle_alpha   90.00
_cell.angle_beta   90.00
_cell.angle_gamma   90.00
#
_symmetry.space_group_name_H-M   'P 1'
#
loop_
_entity.id
_entity.type
_entity.pdbx_description
1 polymer ?
#
loop_
_entity_poly.entity_id
_entity_poly.type
_entity_poly.pdbx_seq_one_letter_code
_entity_poly.pdbx_strand_id
1 'polypeptide(L)'
;MEIIARIHTDLPTKFGLPRQSGLVEELEGLVVFEPKYREPEALRGIEGFSHLWLIWEFSEAKRDSWSPTVRPPRLGGNKRMGVFATRSPFRPNPIGLSCVKLLGVVKTADQGLALRVGGADLMDGTPILDIKPYLPLADCRPEATGGFAAEKAGYSVKVDFPAELLEKVPESKRTALKALLAQDPRPAYQNDPERVYGFGYAGLEVRFRVSGDRLEVIEVEET
;
A
#
# COMPACT_ATOMS: atom_id res chain seq x y z
N MET A 1 10.93 8.68 -17.40
CA MET A 1 10.30 9.67 -16.51
C MET A 1 11.26 9.94 -15.37
N GLU A 2 11.30 11.18 -14.87
CA GLU A 2 12.12 11.53 -13.71
C GLU A 2 11.42 11.13 -12.41
N ILE A 3 12.21 10.71 -11.42
CA ILE A 3 11.72 10.49 -10.05
C ILE A 3 11.74 11.83 -9.35
N ILE A 4 10.59 12.28 -8.86
CA ILE A 4 10.48 13.58 -8.16
C ILE A 4 10.55 13.46 -6.64
N ALA A 5 10.19 12.29 -6.11
CA ALA A 5 10.18 12.00 -4.68
C ALA A 5 10.27 10.50 -4.43
N ARG A 6 10.47 10.13 -3.17
CA ARG A 6 10.30 8.76 -2.67
C ARG A 6 9.36 8.78 -1.49
N ILE A 7 8.54 7.74 -1.37
CA ILE A 7 7.73 7.56 -0.17
C ILE A 7 8.46 6.65 0.82
N HIS A 8 8.48 7.04 2.09
CA HIS A 8 8.94 6.23 3.21
C HIS A 8 7.75 5.72 4.00
N THR A 9 7.71 4.41 4.25
CA THR A 9 6.62 3.72 4.94
C THR A 9 7.18 2.67 5.91
N ASP A 10 6.31 2.13 6.75
CA ASP A 10 6.65 1.03 7.66
C ASP A 10 6.70 -0.36 6.98
N LEU A 11 6.52 -0.43 5.66
CA LEU A 11 6.41 -1.68 4.90
C LEU A 11 7.65 -1.87 4.01
N PRO A 12 8.67 -2.63 4.46
CA PRO A 12 9.93 -2.79 3.74
C PRO A 12 9.85 -3.73 2.54
N THR A 13 8.81 -4.56 2.46
CA THR A 13 8.68 -5.58 1.41
C THR A 13 7.29 -5.58 0.77
N LYS A 14 7.18 -6.25 -0.40
CA LYS A 14 5.90 -6.41 -1.11
C LYS A 14 4.88 -7.25 -0.35
N PHE A 15 5.34 -8.21 0.45
CA PHE A 15 4.45 -9.06 1.22
C PHE A 15 3.94 -8.26 2.43
N GLY A 16 2.65 -8.27 2.62
CA GLY A 16 1.99 -7.46 3.65
C GLY A 16 1.41 -6.14 3.14
N LEU A 17 1.77 -5.65 1.94
CA LEU A 17 1.19 -4.43 1.40
C LEU A 17 -0.35 -4.54 1.25
N PRO A 18 -1.09 -3.47 1.59
CA PRO A 18 -2.50 -3.38 1.22
C PRO A 18 -2.68 -3.54 -0.29
N ARG A 19 -3.77 -4.16 -0.70
CA ARG A 19 -4.03 -4.43 -2.12
C ARG A 19 -4.37 -3.19 -2.93
N GLN A 20 -4.83 -2.13 -2.27
CA GLN A 20 -5.15 -0.82 -2.83
C GLN A 20 -4.99 0.24 -1.75
N SER A 21 -4.72 1.47 -2.15
CA SER A 21 -4.73 2.64 -1.25
C SER A 21 -6.09 2.83 -0.59
N GLY A 22 -6.09 3.36 0.61
CA GLY A 22 -7.28 3.63 1.40
C GLY A 22 -7.94 2.42 2.07
N LEU A 23 -7.47 1.18 1.84
CA LEU A 23 -8.00 0.00 2.55
C LEU A 23 -7.55 -0.06 4.02
N VAL A 24 -6.43 0.56 4.34
CA VAL A 24 -5.90 0.71 5.70
C VAL A 24 -5.54 2.18 5.87
N GLU A 25 -6.49 2.98 6.32
CA GLU A 25 -6.35 4.45 6.42
C GLU A 25 -5.28 4.87 7.43
N GLU A 26 -5.02 4.02 8.42
CA GLU A 26 -4.06 4.24 9.50
C GLU A 26 -2.59 4.07 9.06
N LEU A 27 -2.34 3.49 7.88
CA LEU A 27 -0.98 3.41 7.35
C LEU A 27 -0.51 4.78 6.90
N GLU A 28 0.49 5.31 7.58
CA GLU A 28 1.11 6.58 7.21
C GLU A 28 2.35 6.38 6.33
N GLY A 29 2.61 7.36 5.49
CA GLY A 29 3.83 7.46 4.70
C GLY A 29 4.32 8.90 4.65
N LEU A 30 5.63 9.06 4.40
CA LEU A 30 6.29 10.35 4.22
C LEU A 30 6.83 10.44 2.79
N VAL A 31 6.26 11.32 1.98
CA VAL A 31 6.74 11.59 0.62
C VAL A 31 7.83 12.66 0.69
N VAL A 32 9.06 12.25 0.46
CA VAL A 32 10.26 13.09 0.52
C VAL A 32 10.73 13.40 -0.88
N PHE A 33 10.82 14.67 -1.21
CA PHE A 33 11.22 15.12 -2.54
C PHE A 33 12.71 14.91 -2.78
N GLU A 34 13.07 14.58 -4.01
CA GLU A 34 14.46 14.58 -4.47
C GLU A 34 15.02 16.00 -4.40
N PRO A 35 16.34 16.21 -4.16
CA PRO A 35 16.92 17.53 -3.93
C PRO A 35 16.56 18.59 -4.98
N LYS A 36 16.49 18.19 -6.25
CA LYS A 36 16.12 19.06 -7.39
C LYS A 36 14.70 19.64 -7.27
N TYR A 37 13.80 18.96 -6.53
CA TYR A 37 12.37 19.30 -6.47
C TYR A 37 11.92 19.78 -5.08
N ARG A 38 12.87 20.13 -4.18
CA ARG A 38 12.60 20.61 -2.81
C ARG A 38 12.26 22.11 -2.77
N GLU A 39 11.49 22.58 -3.75
CA GLU A 39 11.08 23.97 -3.85
C GLU A 39 9.75 24.18 -3.11
N PRO A 40 9.71 25.01 -2.03
CA PRO A 40 8.50 25.26 -1.26
C PRO A 40 7.33 25.78 -2.11
N GLU A 41 7.65 26.58 -3.14
CA GLU A 41 6.65 27.14 -4.05
C GLU A 41 5.87 26.07 -4.83
N ALA A 42 6.47 24.90 -5.08
CA ALA A 42 5.79 23.78 -5.75
C ALA A 42 4.67 23.17 -4.89
N LEU A 43 4.68 23.42 -3.59
CA LEU A 43 3.66 22.94 -2.65
C LEU A 43 2.62 24.01 -2.29
N ARG A 44 2.75 25.23 -2.85
CA ARG A 44 1.80 26.31 -2.55
C ARG A 44 0.37 25.91 -2.89
N GLY A 45 -0.51 25.93 -1.88
CA GLY A 45 -1.93 25.61 -2.03
C GLY A 45 -2.27 24.12 -1.90
N ILE A 46 -1.28 23.23 -1.74
CA ILE A 46 -1.54 21.77 -1.63
C ILE A 46 -2.39 21.42 -0.40
N GLU A 47 -2.24 22.18 0.69
CA GLU A 47 -2.98 21.98 1.95
C GLU A 47 -4.49 22.23 1.82
N GLY A 48 -4.92 22.86 0.72
CA GLY A 48 -6.33 23.01 0.38
C GLY A 48 -7.02 21.73 -0.09
N PHE A 49 -6.25 20.65 -0.31
CA PHE A 49 -6.77 19.36 -0.78
C PHE A 49 -6.68 18.30 0.31
N SER A 50 -7.74 17.53 0.47
CA SER A 50 -7.79 16.42 1.44
C SER A 50 -7.11 15.15 0.95
N HIS A 51 -7.04 14.94 -0.37
CA HIS A 51 -6.47 13.75 -0.99
C HIS A 51 -5.62 14.11 -2.19
N LEU A 52 -4.64 13.25 -2.45
CA LEU A 52 -3.69 13.36 -3.56
C LEU A 52 -3.65 12.04 -4.34
N TRP A 53 -3.46 12.15 -5.66
CA TRP A 53 -3.00 11.07 -6.49
C TRP A 53 -1.48 11.00 -6.46
N LEU A 54 -0.93 9.87 -6.05
CA LEU A 54 0.48 9.53 -6.25
C LEU A 54 0.60 8.68 -7.52
N ILE A 55 1.39 9.13 -8.47
CA ILE A 55 1.76 8.40 -9.68
C ILE A 55 3.18 7.90 -9.44
N TRP A 56 3.38 6.58 -9.46
CA TRP A 56 4.60 5.97 -9.00
C TRP A 56 5.04 4.79 -9.87
N GLU A 57 6.24 4.28 -9.66
CA GLU A 57 6.80 3.19 -10.45
C GLU A 57 6.88 1.90 -9.64
N PHE A 58 6.41 0.79 -10.23
CA PHE A 58 6.67 -0.55 -9.72
C PHE A 58 8.14 -0.95 -9.99
N SER A 59 9.07 -0.32 -9.26
CA SER A 59 10.52 -0.43 -9.50
C SER A 59 11.04 -1.87 -9.48
N GLU A 60 10.46 -2.73 -8.63
CA GLU A 60 10.84 -4.14 -8.51
C GLU A 60 10.09 -5.10 -9.44
N ALA A 61 9.19 -4.60 -10.29
CA ALA A 61 8.42 -5.42 -11.22
C ALA A 61 8.83 -5.21 -12.68
N LYS A 62 9.91 -4.48 -12.93
CA LYS A 62 10.44 -4.26 -14.29
C LYS A 62 10.82 -5.60 -14.94
N ARG A 63 10.44 -5.76 -16.21
CA ARG A 63 10.75 -6.92 -17.03
C ARG A 63 11.14 -6.47 -18.43
N ASP A 64 12.00 -7.24 -19.08
CA ASP A 64 12.43 -6.99 -20.48
C ASP A 64 11.31 -7.25 -21.49
N SER A 65 10.32 -8.05 -21.12
CA SER A 65 9.16 -8.38 -21.94
C SER A 65 7.86 -8.32 -21.14
N TRP A 66 6.77 -7.99 -21.82
CA TRP A 66 5.43 -7.97 -21.22
C TRP A 66 4.55 -9.10 -21.76
N SER A 67 3.49 -9.41 -21.06
CA SER A 67 2.47 -10.37 -21.48
C SER A 67 1.12 -9.66 -21.62
N PRO A 68 0.32 -9.94 -22.67
CA PRO A 68 -1.01 -9.37 -22.82
C PRO A 68 -1.99 -9.83 -21.73
N THR A 69 -1.65 -10.93 -21.02
CA THR A 69 -2.50 -11.47 -19.95
C THR A 69 -1.72 -11.70 -18.67
N VAL A 70 -2.41 -11.56 -17.55
CA VAL A 70 -1.93 -11.86 -16.21
C VAL A 70 -2.90 -12.76 -15.48
N ARG A 71 -2.47 -13.34 -14.36
CA ARG A 71 -3.30 -14.17 -13.47
C ARG A 71 -3.52 -13.44 -12.15
N PRO A 72 -4.64 -12.69 -12.01
CA PRO A 72 -4.92 -11.97 -10.77
C PRO A 72 -5.07 -12.95 -9.60
N PRO A 73 -4.37 -12.74 -8.47
CA PRO A 73 -4.47 -13.61 -7.29
C PRO A 73 -5.90 -13.73 -6.76
N ARG A 74 -6.69 -12.66 -6.84
CA ARG A 74 -8.10 -12.63 -6.40
C ARG A 74 -9.02 -13.59 -7.17
N LEU A 75 -8.65 -13.97 -8.39
CA LEU A 75 -9.38 -14.97 -9.20
C LEU A 75 -8.81 -16.38 -9.00
N GLY A 76 -8.15 -16.65 -7.85
CA GLY A 76 -7.58 -17.96 -7.53
C GLY A 76 -6.29 -18.28 -8.31
N GLY A 77 -5.70 -17.31 -9.03
CA GLY A 77 -4.46 -17.51 -9.78
C GLY A 77 -4.57 -18.37 -11.05
N ASN A 78 -5.73 -18.97 -11.33
CA ASN A 78 -5.93 -19.87 -12.47
C ASN A 78 -6.56 -19.16 -13.69
N LYS A 79 -7.38 -18.14 -13.45
CA LYS A 79 -8.06 -17.38 -14.51
C LYS A 79 -7.14 -16.31 -15.08
N ARG A 80 -6.97 -16.30 -16.41
CA ARG A 80 -6.24 -15.25 -17.10
C ARG A 80 -7.15 -14.06 -17.40
N MET A 81 -6.60 -12.85 -17.23
CA MET A 81 -7.25 -11.59 -17.56
C MET A 81 -6.33 -10.74 -18.41
N GLY A 82 -6.89 -9.93 -19.30
CA GLY A 82 -6.13 -8.93 -20.06
C GLY A 82 -5.41 -7.99 -19.06
N VAL A 83 -4.14 -7.67 -19.32
CA VAL A 83 -3.33 -6.85 -18.40
C VAL A 83 -3.95 -5.48 -18.16
N PHE A 84 -4.60 -4.89 -19.17
CA PHE A 84 -5.26 -3.59 -19.08
C PHE A 84 -6.60 -3.63 -18.32
N ALA A 85 -7.18 -4.82 -18.12
CA ALA A 85 -8.33 -5.01 -17.25
C ALA A 85 -7.92 -5.22 -15.77
N THR A 86 -6.66 -5.03 -15.43
CA THR A 86 -6.12 -5.24 -14.08
C THR A 86 -5.21 -4.08 -13.66
N ARG A 87 -4.89 -4.02 -12.37
CA ARG A 87 -3.84 -3.14 -11.79
C ARG A 87 -2.53 -3.90 -11.54
N SER A 88 -2.27 -4.96 -12.32
CA SER A 88 -1.03 -5.73 -12.22
C SER A 88 0.20 -4.86 -12.51
N PRO A 89 1.31 -5.05 -11.76
CA PRO A 89 2.58 -4.38 -12.03
C PRO A 89 3.23 -4.85 -13.35
N PHE A 90 2.88 -6.06 -13.84
CA PHE A 90 3.47 -6.67 -15.03
C PHE A 90 2.81 -6.14 -16.31
N ARG A 91 3.03 -4.87 -16.59
CA ARG A 91 2.46 -4.13 -17.72
C ARG A 91 3.56 -3.40 -18.50
N PRO A 92 3.29 -2.94 -19.75
CA PRO A 92 4.33 -2.30 -20.59
C PRO A 92 5.03 -1.14 -19.91
N ASN A 93 4.25 -0.29 -19.22
CA ASN A 93 4.74 0.77 -18.35
C ASN A 93 4.33 0.42 -16.93
N PRO A 94 5.26 0.03 -16.04
CA PRO A 94 4.94 -0.40 -14.69
C PRO A 94 4.64 0.78 -13.77
N ILE A 95 3.59 1.55 -14.12
CA ILE A 95 3.12 2.72 -13.41
C ILE A 95 1.98 2.33 -12.47
N GLY A 96 2.10 2.75 -11.21
CA GLY A 96 1.08 2.65 -10.18
C GLY A 96 0.36 3.98 -9.98
N LEU A 97 -0.84 3.90 -9.42
CA LEU A 97 -1.70 5.04 -9.09
C LEU A 97 -2.37 4.77 -7.74
N SER A 98 -2.12 5.63 -6.76
CA SER A 98 -2.67 5.51 -5.42
C SER A 98 -3.31 6.84 -4.99
N CYS A 99 -4.56 6.79 -4.55
CA CYS A 99 -5.22 7.91 -3.91
C CYS A 99 -4.91 7.84 -2.41
N VAL A 100 -4.24 8.84 -1.88
CA VAL A 100 -3.83 8.92 -0.47
C VAL A 100 -4.43 10.15 0.20
N LYS A 101 -4.69 10.08 1.50
CA LYS A 101 -5.12 11.23 2.29
C LYS A 101 -3.93 12.12 2.57
N LEU A 102 -4.05 13.42 2.35
CA LEU A 102 -3.03 14.39 2.78
C LEU A 102 -3.23 14.67 4.27
N LEU A 103 -2.24 14.30 5.09
CA LEU A 103 -2.24 14.56 6.54
C LEU A 103 -1.55 15.89 6.88
N GLY A 104 -0.75 16.42 5.98
CA GLY A 104 -0.12 17.73 6.11
C GLY A 104 1.23 17.84 5.41
N VAL A 105 1.71 19.07 5.33
CA VAL A 105 3.08 19.39 4.91
C VAL A 105 3.95 19.49 6.17
N VAL A 106 5.04 18.74 6.21
CA VAL A 106 5.95 18.70 7.37
C VAL A 106 7.35 19.13 6.98
N LYS A 107 8.05 19.82 7.88
CA LYS A 107 9.46 20.18 7.71
C LYS A 107 10.32 19.07 8.33
N THR A 108 11.16 18.45 7.51
CA THR A 108 12.16 17.49 7.98
C THR A 108 13.45 18.23 8.38
N ALA A 109 14.30 17.58 9.18
CA ALA A 109 15.53 18.22 9.69
C ALA A 109 16.52 18.56 8.58
N ASP A 110 16.64 17.69 7.56
CA ASP A 110 17.71 17.72 6.54
C ASP A 110 17.21 17.61 5.10
N GLN A 111 15.92 17.26 4.89
CA GLN A 111 15.37 16.98 3.56
C GLN A 111 14.35 18.03 3.07
N GLY A 112 14.16 19.12 3.81
CA GLY A 112 13.23 20.20 3.47
C GLY A 112 11.78 19.86 3.79
N LEU A 113 10.85 20.31 2.94
CA LEU A 113 9.43 20.00 3.08
C LEU A 113 9.11 18.61 2.53
N ALA A 114 8.25 17.89 3.23
CA ALA A 114 7.74 16.59 2.84
C ALA A 114 6.22 16.52 3.05
N LEU A 115 5.54 15.59 2.37
CA LEU A 115 4.10 15.37 2.56
C LEU A 115 3.89 14.15 3.45
N ARG A 116 3.17 14.32 4.56
CA ARG A 116 2.67 13.22 5.37
C ARG A 116 1.34 12.78 4.80
N VAL A 117 1.24 11.50 4.46
CA VAL A 117 0.06 10.92 3.80
C VAL A 117 -0.46 9.71 4.56
N GLY A 118 -1.76 9.43 4.47
CA GLY A 118 -2.42 8.27 5.05
C GLY A 118 -3.03 7.36 3.99
N GLY A 119 -3.17 6.08 4.31
CA GLY A 119 -3.78 5.09 3.43
C GLY A 119 -2.89 4.65 2.27
N ALA A 120 -1.57 4.78 2.38
CA ALA A 120 -0.64 4.39 1.33
C ALA A 120 -0.52 2.85 1.23
N ASP A 121 -0.51 2.34 -0.01
CA ASP A 121 -0.33 0.93 -0.38
C ASP A 121 1.05 0.70 -1.04
N LEU A 122 2.05 1.47 -0.63
CA LEU A 122 3.37 1.49 -1.22
C LEU A 122 4.43 0.97 -0.25
N MET A 123 5.39 0.25 -0.82
CA MET A 123 6.59 -0.21 -0.12
C MET A 123 7.53 0.98 0.17
N ASP A 124 8.28 0.89 1.26
CA ASP A 124 9.33 1.87 1.58
C ASP A 124 10.29 2.09 0.39
N GLY A 125 10.67 3.35 0.17
CA GLY A 125 11.57 3.75 -0.92
C GLY A 125 10.94 3.77 -2.32
N THR A 126 9.62 3.51 -2.47
CA THR A 126 8.95 3.51 -3.78
C THR A 126 9.11 4.87 -4.48
N PRO A 127 9.59 4.89 -5.76
CA PRO A 127 9.77 6.11 -6.53
C PRO A 127 8.42 6.74 -6.91
N ILE A 128 8.27 8.04 -6.63
CA ILE A 128 7.13 8.85 -7.04
C ILE A 128 7.52 9.64 -8.29
N LEU A 129 6.69 9.56 -9.32
CA LEU A 129 6.90 10.18 -10.63
C LEU A 129 6.13 11.49 -10.78
N ASP A 130 4.95 11.60 -10.13
CA ASP A 130 4.12 12.80 -10.14
C ASP A 130 3.14 12.80 -8.96
N ILE A 131 2.67 13.98 -8.58
CA ILE A 131 1.66 14.19 -7.54
C ILE A 131 0.61 15.11 -8.10
N LYS A 132 -0.68 14.73 -7.98
CA LYS A 132 -1.80 15.56 -8.41
C LYS A 132 -2.85 15.66 -7.31
N PRO A 133 -3.54 16.80 -7.17
CA PRO A 133 -4.68 16.87 -6.25
C PRO A 133 -5.81 15.96 -6.74
N TYR A 134 -6.51 15.32 -5.78
CA TYR A 134 -7.78 14.65 -6.05
C TYR A 134 -8.89 15.69 -6.15
N LEU A 135 -9.61 15.70 -7.26
CA LEU A 135 -10.70 16.61 -7.54
C LEU A 135 -12.04 15.86 -7.52
N PRO A 136 -12.88 15.98 -6.46
CA PRO A 136 -14.12 15.21 -6.35
C PRO A 136 -15.04 15.31 -7.55
N LEU A 137 -15.15 16.49 -8.16
CA LEU A 137 -15.98 16.69 -9.36
C LEU A 137 -15.47 15.95 -10.60
N ALA A 138 -14.15 15.75 -10.70
CA ALA A 138 -13.52 15.09 -11.85
C ALA A 138 -13.28 13.61 -11.61
N ASP A 139 -12.86 13.23 -10.41
CA ASP A 139 -12.32 11.89 -10.11
C ASP A 139 -13.37 10.93 -9.54
N CYS A 140 -14.40 11.45 -8.83
CA CYS A 140 -15.43 10.60 -8.24
C CYS A 140 -16.48 10.18 -9.29
N ARG A 141 -16.75 8.87 -9.37
CA ARG A 141 -17.76 8.27 -10.24
C ARG A 141 -18.54 7.22 -9.43
N PRO A 142 -19.57 7.63 -8.66
CA PRO A 142 -20.33 6.72 -7.80
C PRO A 142 -21.03 5.60 -8.59
N GLU A 143 -21.36 5.86 -9.86
CA GLU A 143 -22.01 4.91 -10.77
C GLU A 143 -21.04 3.90 -11.39
N ALA A 144 -19.74 4.04 -11.17
CA ALA A 144 -18.74 3.17 -11.78
C ALA A 144 -18.85 1.71 -11.32
N THR A 145 -18.74 0.78 -12.26
CA THR A 145 -18.75 -0.67 -11.96
C THR A 145 -17.33 -1.19 -11.74
N GLY A 146 -17.13 -1.99 -10.69
CA GLY A 146 -15.82 -2.51 -10.29
C GLY A 146 -15.34 -3.76 -11.02
N GLY A 147 -16.11 -4.28 -12.00
CA GLY A 147 -15.78 -5.53 -12.69
C GLY A 147 -15.56 -6.67 -11.69
N PHE A 148 -14.61 -7.57 -11.97
CA PHE A 148 -14.31 -8.71 -11.07
C PHE A 148 -13.77 -8.29 -9.70
N ALA A 149 -13.32 -7.05 -9.53
CA ALA A 149 -12.82 -6.57 -8.24
C ALA A 149 -13.94 -6.31 -7.23
N ALA A 150 -15.17 -6.05 -7.69
CA ALA A 150 -16.34 -5.81 -6.85
C ALA A 150 -16.80 -7.07 -6.09
N GLU A 151 -16.57 -8.27 -6.63
CA GLU A 151 -17.00 -9.55 -6.03
C GLU A 151 -16.39 -9.80 -4.64
N LYS A 152 -15.27 -9.17 -4.32
CA LYS A 152 -14.55 -9.33 -3.04
C LYS A 152 -14.41 -8.02 -2.26
N ALA A 153 -15.27 -7.06 -2.51
CA ALA A 153 -15.33 -5.83 -1.73
C ALA A 153 -15.75 -6.16 -0.28
N GLY A 154 -15.04 -5.58 0.70
CA GLY A 154 -15.35 -5.77 2.12
C GLY A 154 -14.86 -7.08 2.74
N TYR A 155 -14.08 -7.91 2.01
CA TYR A 155 -13.49 -9.10 2.60
C TYR A 155 -12.45 -8.72 3.67
N SER A 156 -12.58 -9.27 4.86
CA SER A 156 -11.64 -9.16 5.97
C SER A 156 -11.64 -10.44 6.81
N VAL A 157 -10.57 -10.64 7.58
CA VAL A 157 -10.46 -11.73 8.56
C VAL A 157 -10.47 -11.17 9.98
N LYS A 158 -10.89 -11.97 10.94
CA LYS A 158 -10.80 -11.66 12.37
C LYS A 158 -9.37 -11.84 12.84
N VAL A 159 -8.80 -10.80 13.42
CA VAL A 159 -7.42 -10.83 13.92
C VAL A 159 -7.42 -11.15 15.41
N ASP A 160 -6.78 -12.27 15.77
CA ASP A 160 -6.42 -12.65 17.11
C ASP A 160 -4.97 -12.21 17.36
N PHE A 161 -4.79 -11.20 18.21
CA PHE A 161 -3.49 -10.65 18.51
C PHE A 161 -3.30 -10.72 20.04
N PRO A 162 -2.52 -11.70 20.54
CA PRO A 162 -2.24 -11.84 21.97
C PRO A 162 -1.67 -10.55 22.56
N ALA A 163 -2.12 -10.20 23.77
CA ALA A 163 -1.78 -8.91 24.41
C ALA A 163 -0.26 -8.75 24.59
N GLU A 164 0.41 -9.82 24.99
CA GLU A 164 1.87 -9.86 25.20
C GLU A 164 2.67 -9.64 23.90
N LEU A 165 2.15 -10.07 22.76
CA LEU A 165 2.77 -9.81 21.44
C LEU A 165 2.46 -8.41 20.97
N LEU A 166 1.26 -7.91 21.25
CA LEU A 166 0.86 -6.57 20.86
C LEU A 166 1.66 -5.49 21.62
N GLU A 167 2.05 -5.77 22.87
CA GLU A 167 2.88 -4.88 23.67
C GLU A 167 4.26 -4.64 23.08
N LYS A 168 4.81 -5.59 22.31
CA LYS A 168 6.07 -5.44 21.58
C LYS A 168 5.97 -4.45 20.42
N VAL A 169 4.75 -4.15 19.93
CA VAL A 169 4.52 -3.19 18.86
C VAL A 169 4.39 -1.79 19.47
N PRO A 170 5.09 -0.76 18.93
CA PRO A 170 4.92 0.62 19.36
C PRO A 170 3.45 1.04 19.31
N GLU A 171 2.96 1.72 20.35
CA GLU A 171 1.53 2.04 20.50
C GLU A 171 0.95 2.74 19.28
N SER A 172 1.69 3.70 18.70
CA SER A 172 1.30 4.44 17.51
C SER A 172 1.15 3.58 16.24
N LYS A 173 1.69 2.35 16.23
CA LYS A 173 1.68 1.42 15.08
C LYS A 173 0.66 0.29 15.22
N ARG A 174 0.08 0.08 16.42
CA ARG A 174 -0.80 -1.07 16.71
C ARG A 174 -2.08 -1.07 15.89
N THR A 175 -2.73 0.09 15.75
CA THR A 175 -3.99 0.19 15.00
C THR A 175 -3.80 -0.12 13.52
N ALA A 176 -2.77 0.49 12.91
CA ALA A 176 -2.43 0.22 11.52
C ALA A 176 -2.06 -1.25 11.27
N LEU A 177 -1.26 -1.87 12.15
CA LEU A 177 -0.89 -3.28 12.03
C LEU A 177 -2.11 -4.21 12.12
N LYS A 178 -3.03 -3.98 13.07
CA LYS A 178 -4.26 -4.78 13.17
C LYS A 178 -5.14 -4.63 11.92
N ALA A 179 -5.32 -3.42 11.42
CA ALA A 179 -6.08 -3.16 10.21
C ALA A 179 -5.43 -3.82 8.97
N LEU A 180 -4.09 -3.81 8.89
CA LEU A 180 -3.33 -4.47 7.84
C LEU A 180 -3.52 -5.99 7.87
N LEU A 181 -3.38 -6.63 9.04
CA LEU A 181 -3.61 -8.07 9.21
C LEU A 181 -5.05 -8.47 8.87
N ALA A 182 -6.03 -7.61 9.19
CA ALA A 182 -7.44 -7.85 8.85
C ALA A 182 -7.68 -7.91 7.32
N GLN A 183 -6.81 -7.34 6.49
CA GLN A 183 -6.88 -7.44 5.03
C GLN A 183 -6.44 -8.80 4.47
N ASP A 184 -6.08 -9.77 5.35
CA ASP A 184 -5.57 -11.09 4.97
C ASP A 184 -4.39 -11.01 3.98
N PRO A 185 -3.18 -10.73 4.47
CA PRO A 185 -2.01 -10.50 3.61
C PRO A 185 -1.51 -11.75 2.90
N ARG A 186 -2.00 -12.96 3.25
CA ARG A 186 -1.59 -14.19 2.57
C ARG A 186 -1.96 -14.19 1.08
N PRO A 187 -1.20 -14.92 0.23
CA PRO A 187 -1.57 -15.14 -1.15
C PRO A 187 -2.92 -15.85 -1.27
N ALA A 188 -3.85 -15.31 -2.07
CA ALA A 188 -5.24 -15.78 -2.16
C ALA A 188 -5.43 -17.24 -2.62
N TYR A 189 -4.38 -17.87 -3.19
CA TYR A 189 -4.37 -19.27 -3.62
C TYR A 189 -3.81 -20.23 -2.55
N GLN A 190 -3.36 -19.70 -1.40
CA GLN A 190 -2.83 -20.50 -0.30
C GLN A 190 -3.91 -20.66 0.78
N ASN A 191 -4.22 -21.90 1.11
CA ASN A 191 -5.24 -22.24 2.10
C ASN A 191 -4.78 -23.37 3.03
N ASP A 192 -3.54 -23.25 3.52
CA ASP A 192 -2.94 -24.19 4.48
C ASP A 192 -3.00 -23.56 5.88
N PRO A 193 -3.81 -24.10 6.80
CA PRO A 193 -3.99 -23.54 8.14
C PRO A 193 -2.73 -23.69 9.04
N GLU A 194 -1.85 -24.65 8.72
CA GLU A 194 -0.62 -24.87 9.48
C GLU A 194 0.55 -24.00 9.01
N ARG A 195 0.39 -23.35 7.86
CA ARG A 195 1.44 -22.52 7.30
C ARG A 195 1.63 -21.23 8.08
N VAL A 196 2.88 -20.98 8.45
CA VAL A 196 3.30 -19.69 9.04
C VAL A 196 3.69 -18.72 7.93
N TYR A 197 3.12 -17.53 8.00
CA TYR A 197 3.47 -16.39 7.16
C TYR A 197 4.17 -15.34 8.02
N GLY A 198 5.06 -14.55 7.41
CA GLY A 198 5.74 -13.46 8.10
C GLY A 198 5.97 -12.28 7.18
N PHE A 199 5.95 -11.07 7.71
CA PHE A 199 6.31 -9.85 6.98
C PHE A 199 6.89 -8.79 7.92
N GLY A 200 7.74 -7.94 7.36
CA GLY A 200 8.32 -6.81 8.06
C GLY A 200 7.32 -5.65 8.21
N TYR A 201 7.22 -5.07 9.40
CA TYR A 201 6.43 -3.88 9.67
C TYR A 201 7.09 -3.03 10.77
N ALA A 202 7.41 -1.78 10.45
CA ALA A 202 7.97 -0.80 11.40
C ALA A 202 9.23 -1.32 12.16
N GLY A 203 10.13 -2.05 11.49
CA GLY A 203 11.33 -2.66 12.09
C GLY A 203 11.07 -3.95 12.86
N LEU A 204 9.87 -4.51 12.75
CA LEU A 204 9.48 -5.77 13.36
C LEU A 204 9.20 -6.82 12.29
N GLU A 205 9.51 -8.09 12.58
CA GLU A 205 9.00 -9.25 11.84
C GLU A 205 7.74 -9.75 12.55
N VAL A 206 6.61 -9.79 11.85
CA VAL A 206 5.31 -10.24 12.38
C VAL A 206 4.95 -11.55 11.73
N ARG A 207 4.82 -12.63 12.51
CA ARG A 207 4.45 -13.97 12.04
C ARG A 207 3.05 -14.35 12.46
N PHE A 208 2.30 -14.99 11.55
CA PHE A 208 0.91 -15.33 11.76
C PHE A 208 0.50 -16.59 11.00
N ARG A 209 -0.63 -17.17 11.41
CA ARG A 209 -1.35 -18.25 10.71
C ARG A 209 -2.75 -17.80 10.37
N VAL A 210 -3.36 -18.43 9.36
CA VAL A 210 -4.75 -18.14 9.02
C VAL A 210 -5.52 -19.44 8.85
N SER A 211 -6.58 -19.61 9.62
CA SER A 211 -7.51 -20.72 9.53
C SER A 211 -8.93 -20.20 9.30
N GLY A 212 -9.52 -20.53 8.15
CA GLY A 212 -10.83 -20.00 7.77
C GLY A 212 -10.84 -18.48 7.67
N ASP A 213 -11.68 -17.82 8.48
CA ASP A 213 -11.83 -16.37 8.60
C ASP A 213 -11.04 -15.76 9.77
N ARG A 214 -10.14 -16.53 10.40
CA ARG A 214 -9.38 -16.12 11.59
C ARG A 214 -7.89 -16.10 11.31
N LEU A 215 -7.24 -14.97 11.63
CA LEU A 215 -5.81 -14.79 11.59
C LEU A 215 -5.30 -14.69 13.04
N GLU A 216 -4.35 -15.55 13.40
CA GLU A 216 -3.69 -15.56 14.69
C GLU A 216 -2.24 -15.08 14.55
N VAL A 217 -1.85 -14.05 15.29
CA VAL A 217 -0.45 -13.62 15.41
C VAL A 217 0.24 -14.53 16.41
N ILE A 218 1.33 -15.17 15.97
CA ILE A 218 2.06 -16.16 16.78
C ILE A 218 3.42 -15.65 17.27
N GLU A 219 3.97 -14.64 16.60
CA GLU A 219 5.29 -14.11 16.95
C GLU A 219 5.47 -12.67 16.48
N VAL A 220 6.18 -11.86 17.28
CA VAL A 220 6.64 -10.52 16.93
C VAL A 220 8.07 -10.39 17.45
N GLU A 221 9.03 -10.11 16.56
CA GLU A 221 10.45 -9.95 16.85
C GLU A 221 11.01 -8.68 16.21
N GLU A 222 12.06 -8.09 16.76
CA GLU A 222 12.82 -7.01 16.14
C GLU A 222 13.66 -7.57 14.97
N THR A 223 13.77 -6.81 13.86
CA THR A 223 14.54 -7.21 12.66
C THR A 223 15.92 -6.58 12.64
#